data_eeba4f5b662d26c25f69fe911c2ce2a6
#
_entry.id   eeba4f5b662d26c25f69fe911c2ce2a6
#
_cell.length_a   1.000
_cell.length_b   1.000
_cell.length_c   1.000
_cell.angle_alpha   90.00
_cell.angle_beta   90.00
_cell.angle_gamma   90.00
#
_symmetry.space_group_name_H-M   'P 1'
#
loop_
_entity.id
_entity.type
_entity.pdbx_description
1 polymer ?
#
loop_
_entity_poly.entity_id
_entity_poly.type
_entity_poly.pdbx_seq_one_letter_code
_entity_poly.pdbx_strand_id
1 'polypeptide(L)'
;MKMEIIAALLHNPKVVLLDEPTIGLDVISQSKIREFVKFYNEEYNTTFILTSHYMHDIQALCKRVYVINKGVSLYDGDFEVLTNKINPRRKLLFEFSMLPHNRVIDKLLSKYQFTLKNNFLEAELPSDDLTSLVSELFKIDTPNSITLEDLPVEDTMRSFFLDPEKFIK
;
A
#
# COMPACT_ATOMS: atom_id res chain seq x y z
N MET A 1 -21.87 14.64 6.50
CA MET A 1 -20.89 14.19 5.48
C MET A 1 -21.49 13.71 4.15
N LYS A 2 -22.26 12.60 4.04
CA LYS A 2 -22.79 12.15 2.73
C LYS A 2 -23.62 13.22 2.01
N MET A 3 -24.49 13.93 2.73
CA MET A 3 -25.30 15.03 2.17
C MET A 3 -24.46 16.24 1.75
N GLU A 4 -23.39 16.54 2.42
CA GLU A 4 -22.47 17.63 2.09
C GLU A 4 -21.72 17.36 0.78
N ILE A 5 -21.27 16.11 0.57
CA ILE A 5 -20.64 15.71 -0.69
C ILE A 5 -21.64 15.83 -1.85
N ILE A 6 -22.87 15.34 -1.65
CA ILE A 6 -23.94 15.48 -2.66
C ILE A 6 -24.20 16.97 -2.96
N ALA A 7 -24.33 17.81 -1.93
CA ALA A 7 -24.56 19.23 -2.09
C ALA A 7 -23.42 19.93 -2.86
N ALA A 8 -22.17 19.55 -2.57
CA ALA A 8 -20.99 20.07 -3.28
C ALA A 8 -20.97 19.69 -4.77
N LEU A 9 -21.64 18.62 -5.17
CA LEU A 9 -21.63 18.10 -6.54
C LEU A 9 -22.86 18.52 -7.37
N LEU A 10 -23.90 19.08 -6.75
CA LEU A 10 -25.15 19.42 -7.43
C LEU A 10 -24.99 20.36 -8.64
N HIS A 11 -23.98 21.21 -8.64
CA HIS A 11 -23.72 22.18 -9.68
C HIS A 11 -22.65 21.75 -10.70
N ASN A 12 -22.31 20.46 -10.71
CA ASN A 12 -21.29 19.85 -11.59
C ASN A 12 -19.95 20.61 -11.60
N PRO A 13 -19.29 20.75 -10.45
CA PRO A 13 -18.06 21.51 -10.35
C PRO A 13 -16.92 20.81 -11.10
N LYS A 14 -15.97 21.60 -11.62
CA LYS A 14 -14.72 21.05 -12.20
C LYS A 14 -13.71 20.61 -11.15
N VAL A 15 -13.75 21.21 -9.97
CA VAL A 15 -12.85 20.93 -8.85
C VAL A 15 -13.66 20.86 -7.57
N VAL A 16 -13.40 19.81 -6.77
CA VAL A 16 -14.02 19.60 -5.45
C VAL A 16 -12.91 19.43 -4.42
N LEU A 17 -13.05 20.15 -3.31
CA LEU A 17 -12.17 20.04 -2.16
C LEU A 17 -12.87 19.19 -1.09
N LEU A 18 -12.23 18.13 -0.65
CA LEU A 18 -12.72 17.24 0.41
C LEU A 18 -11.73 17.23 1.58
N ASP A 19 -12.20 17.69 2.72
CA ASP A 19 -11.40 17.65 3.95
C ASP A 19 -11.83 16.46 4.79
N GLU A 20 -10.93 15.46 4.92
CA GLU A 20 -11.14 14.22 5.68
C GLU A 20 -12.48 13.52 5.37
N PRO A 21 -12.77 13.14 4.10
CA PRO A 21 -14.13 12.76 3.68
C PRO A 21 -14.65 11.46 4.29
N THR A 22 -13.81 10.68 4.94
CA THR A 22 -14.18 9.38 5.53
C THR A 22 -14.10 9.36 7.06
N ILE A 23 -13.65 10.46 7.67
CA ILE A 23 -13.50 10.53 9.13
C ILE A 23 -14.82 10.26 9.86
N GLY A 24 -14.75 9.45 10.91
CA GLY A 24 -15.91 9.12 11.75
C GLY A 24 -16.95 8.21 11.09
N LEU A 25 -16.68 7.67 9.90
CA LEU A 25 -17.55 6.71 9.24
C LEU A 25 -17.12 5.27 9.54
N ASP A 26 -18.09 4.37 9.54
CA ASP A 26 -17.81 2.93 9.56
C ASP A 26 -17.17 2.46 8.24
N VAL A 27 -16.51 1.29 8.27
CA VAL A 27 -15.71 0.75 7.15
C VAL A 27 -16.55 0.62 5.86
N ILE A 28 -17.82 0.21 5.97
CA ILE A 28 -18.71 0.07 4.81
C ILE A 28 -19.04 1.45 4.21
N SER A 29 -19.30 2.43 5.06
CA SER A 29 -19.59 3.80 4.63
C SER A 29 -18.35 4.45 4.00
N GLN A 30 -17.16 4.21 4.54
CA GLN A 30 -15.90 4.67 3.95
C GLN A 30 -15.70 4.10 2.54
N SER A 31 -15.90 2.78 2.36
CA SER A 31 -15.79 2.13 1.03
C SER A 31 -16.74 2.77 0.02
N LYS A 32 -18.01 2.97 0.41
CA LYS A 32 -19.00 3.62 -0.47
C LYS A 32 -18.64 5.05 -0.86
N ILE A 33 -18.03 5.82 0.05
CA ILE A 33 -17.55 7.17 -0.28
C ILE A 33 -16.41 7.10 -1.29
N ARG A 34 -15.44 6.21 -1.09
CA ARG A 34 -14.32 6.01 -2.03
C ARG A 34 -14.82 5.59 -3.42
N GLU A 35 -15.70 4.62 -3.49
CA GLU A 35 -16.30 4.16 -4.74
C GLU A 35 -17.05 5.30 -5.45
N PHE A 36 -17.81 6.08 -4.69
CA PHE A 36 -18.55 7.21 -5.23
C PHE A 36 -17.64 8.33 -5.77
N VAL A 37 -16.60 8.72 -5.03
CA VAL A 37 -15.62 9.73 -5.46
C VAL A 37 -14.91 9.28 -6.73
N LYS A 38 -14.49 8.02 -6.78
CA LYS A 38 -13.84 7.43 -7.95
C LYS A 38 -14.75 7.42 -9.16
N PHE A 39 -15.97 6.91 -9.01
CA PHE A 39 -16.99 6.90 -10.05
C PHE A 39 -17.26 8.32 -10.58
N TYR A 40 -17.45 9.29 -9.70
CA TYR A 40 -17.74 10.65 -10.10
C TYR A 40 -16.56 11.33 -10.82
N ASN A 41 -15.33 11.06 -10.37
CA ASN A 41 -14.13 11.53 -11.06
C ASN A 41 -14.02 10.96 -12.49
N GLU A 42 -14.28 9.67 -12.67
CA GLU A 42 -14.18 8.97 -13.95
C GLU A 42 -15.30 9.41 -14.92
N GLU A 43 -16.53 9.53 -14.42
CA GLU A 43 -17.70 9.83 -15.24
C GLU A 43 -17.78 11.31 -15.66
N TYR A 44 -17.45 12.22 -14.73
CA TYR A 44 -17.62 13.66 -14.96
C TYR A 44 -16.30 14.41 -15.16
N ASN A 45 -15.15 13.73 -15.14
CA ASN A 45 -13.82 14.32 -15.21
C ASN A 45 -13.61 15.46 -14.18
N THR A 46 -14.25 15.34 -13.02
CA THR A 46 -14.12 16.29 -11.91
C THR A 46 -12.82 16.04 -11.17
N THR A 47 -12.02 17.07 -10.96
CA THR A 47 -10.79 16.96 -10.15
C THR A 47 -11.14 17.00 -8.67
N PHE A 48 -10.70 16.00 -7.93
CA PHE A 48 -10.81 15.98 -6.47
C PHE A 48 -9.46 16.29 -5.84
N ILE A 49 -9.45 17.23 -4.90
CA ILE A 49 -8.33 17.48 -4.00
C ILE A 49 -8.83 17.11 -2.61
N LEU A 50 -8.21 16.13 -1.98
CA LEU A 50 -8.63 15.67 -0.67
C LEU A 50 -7.48 15.71 0.33
N THR A 51 -7.82 15.97 1.59
CA THR A 51 -6.93 15.69 2.72
C THR A 51 -7.37 14.40 3.37
N SER A 52 -6.44 13.58 3.81
CA SER A 52 -6.71 12.42 4.65
C SER A 52 -5.47 12.02 5.46
N HIS A 53 -5.71 11.50 6.64
CA HIS A 53 -4.71 10.80 7.45
C HIS A 53 -4.90 9.27 7.37
N TYR A 54 -5.97 8.80 6.71
CA TYR A 54 -6.17 7.39 6.41
C TYR A 54 -5.46 7.02 5.10
N MET A 55 -4.40 6.23 5.20
CA MET A 55 -3.61 5.84 4.02
C MET A 55 -4.42 5.06 2.99
N HIS A 56 -5.43 4.31 3.43
CA HIS A 56 -6.36 3.63 2.52
C HIS A 56 -7.15 4.57 1.61
N ASP A 57 -7.50 5.78 2.07
CA ASP A 57 -8.18 6.76 1.22
C ASP A 57 -7.23 7.28 0.15
N ILE A 58 -5.99 7.61 0.56
CA ILE A 58 -4.96 8.10 -0.34
C ILE A 58 -4.64 7.05 -1.40
N GLN A 59 -4.40 5.81 -0.98
CA GLN A 59 -4.09 4.70 -1.87
C GLN A 59 -5.23 4.39 -2.86
N ALA A 60 -6.48 4.49 -2.41
CA ALA A 60 -7.64 4.20 -3.25
C ALA A 60 -8.00 5.32 -4.23
N LEU A 61 -7.77 6.58 -3.87
CA LEU A 61 -8.28 7.73 -4.60
C LEU A 61 -7.22 8.59 -5.29
N CYS A 62 -5.98 8.60 -4.76
CA CYS A 62 -4.96 9.54 -5.19
C CYS A 62 -3.87 8.86 -6.02
N LYS A 63 -3.70 9.29 -7.27
CA LYS A 63 -2.50 8.95 -8.05
C LYS A 63 -1.34 9.86 -7.69
N ARG A 64 -1.60 11.15 -7.46
CA ARG A 64 -0.61 12.17 -7.09
C ARG A 64 -0.87 12.63 -5.67
N VAL A 65 0.20 12.78 -4.90
CA VAL A 65 0.15 13.25 -3.52
C VAL A 65 1.09 14.44 -3.31
N TYR A 66 0.65 15.32 -2.44
CA TYR A 66 1.44 16.45 -1.96
C TYR A 66 1.62 16.29 -0.45
N VAL A 67 2.83 15.95 -0.03
CA VAL A 67 3.12 15.67 1.38
C VAL A 67 3.68 16.92 2.06
N ILE A 68 3.02 17.34 3.13
CA ILE A 68 3.41 18.49 3.94
C ILE A 68 3.77 18.02 5.35
N ASN A 69 4.88 18.50 5.87
CA ASN A 69 5.26 18.31 7.25
C ASN A 69 5.85 19.60 7.82
N LYS A 70 5.38 20.02 9.01
CA LYS A 70 5.81 21.24 9.70
C LYS A 70 5.82 22.49 8.79
N GLY A 71 4.81 22.60 7.92
CA GLY A 71 4.66 23.74 7.00
C GLY A 71 5.60 23.72 5.79
N VAL A 72 6.37 22.66 5.60
CA VAL A 72 7.29 22.50 4.45
C VAL A 72 6.77 21.39 3.55
N SER A 73 6.82 21.63 2.23
CA SER A 73 6.58 20.60 1.22
C SER A 73 7.70 19.60 1.24
N LEU A 74 7.38 18.33 1.50
CA LEU A 74 8.33 17.23 1.48
C LEU A 74 8.33 16.47 0.15
N TYR A 75 7.17 16.33 -0.47
CA TYR A 75 7.03 15.56 -1.70
C TYR A 75 5.85 16.09 -2.52
N ASP A 76 6.02 16.11 -3.82
CA ASP A 76 4.97 16.34 -4.80
C ASP A 76 5.17 15.38 -5.97
N GLY A 77 4.27 14.42 -6.14
CA GLY A 77 4.41 13.43 -7.21
C GLY A 77 3.49 12.22 -7.04
N ASP A 78 3.81 11.18 -7.78
CA ASP A 78 3.07 9.92 -7.79
C ASP A 78 3.22 9.19 -6.45
N PHE A 79 2.09 8.70 -5.92
CA PHE A 79 2.05 8.04 -4.62
C PHE A 79 2.74 6.67 -4.62
N GLU A 80 2.60 5.91 -5.69
CA GLU A 80 3.22 4.60 -5.82
C GLU A 80 4.75 4.72 -5.94
N VAL A 81 5.23 5.74 -6.67
CA VAL A 81 6.66 6.07 -6.74
C VAL A 81 7.21 6.43 -5.36
N LEU A 82 6.47 7.21 -4.58
CA LEU A 82 6.87 7.56 -3.21
C LEU A 82 6.98 6.32 -2.33
N THR A 83 5.94 5.49 -2.28
CA THR A 83 5.90 4.31 -1.42
C THR A 83 6.98 3.29 -1.78
N ASN A 84 7.22 3.05 -3.07
CA ASN A 84 8.29 2.19 -3.55
C ASN A 84 9.69 2.72 -3.22
N LYS A 85 9.88 4.05 -3.25
CA LYS A 85 11.16 4.68 -2.88
C LYS A 85 11.44 4.55 -1.38
N ILE A 86 10.41 4.67 -0.54
CA ILE A 86 10.54 4.55 0.90
C ILE A 86 10.79 3.10 1.32
N ASN A 87 10.00 2.18 0.79
CA ASN A 87 10.10 0.76 1.11
C ASN A 87 9.92 -0.11 -0.14
N PRO A 88 11.01 -0.44 -0.84
CA PRO A 88 10.96 -1.30 -2.03
C PRO A 88 10.76 -2.79 -1.69
N ARG A 89 10.48 -3.12 -0.44
CA ARG A 89 10.29 -4.50 0.00
C ARG A 89 8.87 -4.97 -0.24
N ARG A 90 8.76 -6.27 -0.49
CA ARG A 90 7.51 -7.00 -0.61
C ARG A 90 7.49 -8.13 0.41
N LYS A 91 6.30 -8.47 0.85
CA LYS A 91 6.06 -9.63 1.71
C LYS A 91 5.63 -10.79 0.84
N LEU A 92 6.34 -11.91 0.96
CA LEU A 92 6.08 -13.13 0.23
C LEU A 92 5.68 -14.22 1.22
N LEU A 93 4.49 -14.80 1.00
CA LEU A 93 3.98 -15.93 1.76
C LEU A 93 3.97 -17.16 0.87
N PHE A 94 4.55 -18.25 1.38
CA PHE A 94 4.45 -19.58 0.80
C PHE A 94 3.69 -20.49 1.74
N GLU A 95 2.70 -21.18 1.23
CA GLU A 95 1.97 -22.22 1.95
C GLU A 95 2.39 -23.59 1.43
N PHE A 96 2.74 -24.49 2.35
CA PHE A 96 3.09 -25.88 2.04
C PHE A 96 2.12 -26.85 2.71
N SER A 97 1.88 -28.01 2.10
CA SER A 97 1.13 -29.09 2.74
C SER A 97 1.86 -29.62 3.97
N MET A 98 3.16 -29.72 3.85
CA MET A 98 4.10 -30.05 4.93
C MET A 98 5.37 -29.27 4.67
N LEU A 99 5.91 -28.63 5.71
CA LEU A 99 7.16 -27.91 5.55
C LEU A 99 8.29 -28.87 5.15
N PRO A 100 8.96 -28.59 4.04
CA PRO A 100 10.07 -29.41 3.63
C PRO A 100 11.23 -29.28 4.64
N HIS A 101 11.53 -30.35 5.33
CA HIS A 101 12.70 -30.46 6.24
C HIS A 101 13.94 -30.84 5.43
N ASN A 102 14.67 -29.85 4.94
CA ASN A 102 15.89 -30.08 4.18
C ASN A 102 16.95 -29.04 4.54
N ARG A 103 18.23 -29.43 4.58
CA ARG A 103 19.38 -28.53 4.78
C ARG A 103 19.43 -27.34 3.81
N VAL A 104 18.76 -27.45 2.67
CA VAL A 104 18.67 -26.37 1.68
C VAL A 104 17.73 -25.28 2.17
N ILE A 105 16.62 -25.63 2.84
CA ILE A 105 15.73 -24.66 3.47
C ILE A 105 16.44 -23.89 4.58
N ASP A 106 17.21 -24.57 5.43
CA ASP A 106 17.97 -23.91 6.49
C ASP A 106 18.92 -22.84 5.93
N LYS A 107 19.51 -23.07 4.76
CA LYS A 107 20.33 -22.06 4.06
C LYS A 107 19.49 -20.90 3.51
N LEU A 108 18.31 -21.18 2.98
CA LEU A 108 17.41 -20.12 2.51
C LEU A 108 16.85 -19.30 3.67
N LEU A 109 16.46 -19.95 4.76
CA LEU A 109 16.02 -19.32 6.00
C LEU A 109 17.08 -18.35 6.55
N SER A 110 18.35 -18.73 6.48
CA SER A 110 19.46 -17.87 6.94
C SER A 110 19.75 -16.70 5.99
N LYS A 111 19.53 -16.90 4.68
CA LYS A 111 19.80 -15.87 3.65
C LYS A 111 18.75 -14.78 3.60
N TYR A 112 17.46 -15.10 3.75
CA TYR A 112 16.33 -14.21 3.51
C TYR A 112 15.48 -13.86 4.73
N GLN A 113 15.92 -14.15 5.95
CA GLN A 113 15.19 -13.83 7.19
C GLN A 113 13.72 -14.27 7.16
N PHE A 114 13.48 -15.54 6.92
CA PHE A 114 12.14 -16.09 6.95
C PHE A 114 11.57 -16.18 8.37
N THR A 115 10.27 -15.90 8.48
CA THR A 115 9.47 -16.25 9.65
C THR A 115 8.65 -17.48 9.33
N LEU A 116 8.80 -18.52 10.14
CA LEU A 116 8.06 -19.76 10.02
C LEU A 116 6.84 -19.72 10.94
N LYS A 117 5.64 -19.91 10.38
CA LYS A 117 4.39 -20.02 11.15
C LYS A 117 3.59 -21.21 10.63
N ASN A 118 3.57 -22.31 11.40
CA ASN A 118 2.91 -23.55 10.99
C ASN A 118 3.42 -24.04 9.62
N ASN A 119 2.54 -24.05 8.60
CA ASN A 119 2.88 -24.46 7.23
C ASN A 119 3.19 -23.28 6.30
N PHE A 120 3.31 -22.07 6.87
CA PHE A 120 3.60 -20.85 6.11
C PHE A 120 5.04 -20.40 6.29
N LEU A 121 5.68 -20.08 5.20
CA LEU A 121 6.96 -19.43 5.12
C LEU A 121 6.74 -17.98 4.68
N GLU A 122 7.08 -17.04 5.55
CA GLU A 122 6.90 -15.61 5.33
C GLU A 122 8.27 -14.95 5.20
N ALA A 123 8.50 -14.18 4.15
CA ALA A 123 9.72 -13.40 3.96
C ALA A 123 9.43 -11.98 3.51
N GLU A 124 10.18 -11.03 4.02
CA GLU A 124 10.21 -9.66 3.52
C GLU A 124 11.53 -9.42 2.80
N LEU A 125 11.47 -9.13 1.50
CA LEU A 125 12.65 -8.96 0.68
C LEU A 125 12.46 -7.87 -0.40
N PRO A 126 13.57 -7.31 -0.92
CA PRO A 126 13.52 -6.41 -2.05
C PRO A 126 12.85 -7.05 -3.28
N SER A 127 12.13 -6.26 -4.06
CA SER A 127 11.43 -6.74 -5.26
C SER A 127 12.36 -7.45 -6.25
N ASP A 128 13.62 -7.03 -6.33
CA ASP A 128 14.62 -7.61 -7.23
C ASP A 128 15.01 -9.04 -6.84
N ASP A 129 14.91 -9.39 -5.56
CA ASP A 129 15.26 -10.72 -5.04
C ASP A 129 14.12 -11.75 -5.14
N LEU A 130 12.88 -11.30 -5.45
CA LEU A 130 11.68 -12.15 -5.49
C LEU A 130 11.82 -13.32 -6.46
N THR A 131 12.25 -13.04 -7.70
CA THR A 131 12.37 -14.07 -8.74
C THR A 131 13.40 -15.12 -8.38
N SER A 132 14.52 -14.69 -7.79
CA SER A 132 15.58 -15.58 -7.34
C SER A 132 15.11 -16.51 -6.21
N LEU A 133 14.41 -15.94 -5.23
CA LEU A 133 13.87 -16.70 -4.10
C LEU A 133 12.82 -17.72 -4.54
N VAL A 134 11.85 -17.29 -5.35
CA VAL A 134 10.80 -18.17 -5.87
C VAL A 134 11.42 -19.33 -6.66
N SER A 135 12.39 -19.05 -7.53
CA SER A 135 13.09 -20.06 -8.32
C SER A 135 13.88 -21.05 -7.45
N GLU A 136 14.50 -20.58 -6.39
CA GLU A 136 15.23 -21.43 -5.44
C GLU A 136 14.27 -22.34 -4.65
N LEU A 137 13.13 -21.81 -4.19
CA LEU A 137 12.12 -22.58 -3.45
C LEU A 137 11.45 -23.66 -4.28
N PHE A 138 11.10 -23.37 -5.54
CA PHE A 138 10.53 -24.38 -6.44
C PHE A 138 11.46 -25.56 -6.76
N LYS A 139 12.77 -25.38 -6.63
CA LYS A 139 13.74 -26.49 -6.74
C LYS A 139 13.73 -27.42 -5.54
N ILE A 140 13.20 -26.98 -4.41
CA ILE A 140 13.16 -27.73 -3.17
C ILE A 140 11.85 -28.46 -3.04
N ASP A 141 10.76 -27.75 -3.19
CA ASP A 141 9.40 -28.26 -3.11
C ASP A 141 8.44 -27.31 -3.82
N THR A 142 7.24 -27.81 -4.18
CA THR A 142 6.20 -27.01 -4.79
C THR A 142 5.22 -26.55 -3.72
N PRO A 143 5.12 -25.22 -3.44
CA PRO A 143 4.16 -24.71 -2.49
C PRO A 143 2.72 -24.86 -3.02
N ASN A 144 1.74 -25.01 -2.12
CA ASN A 144 0.32 -25.05 -2.45
C ASN A 144 -0.16 -23.69 -2.96
N SER A 145 0.34 -22.61 -2.34
CA SER A 145 0.04 -21.25 -2.76
C SER A 145 1.24 -20.33 -2.54
N ILE A 146 1.29 -19.28 -3.35
CA ILE A 146 2.26 -18.18 -3.20
C ILE A 146 1.45 -16.89 -3.21
N THR A 147 1.58 -16.11 -2.16
CA THR A 147 0.93 -14.80 -2.06
C THR A 147 2.01 -13.71 -1.96
N LEU A 148 1.93 -12.72 -2.84
CA LEU A 148 2.77 -11.54 -2.81
C LEU A 148 1.93 -10.37 -2.30
N GLU A 149 2.36 -9.76 -1.22
CA GLU A 149 1.68 -8.62 -0.59
C GLU A 149 2.60 -7.41 -0.55
N ASP A 150 2.01 -6.25 -0.73
CA ASP A 150 2.68 -4.99 -0.42
C ASP A 150 2.73 -4.82 1.10
N LEU A 151 3.79 -4.19 1.59
CA LEU A 151 3.84 -3.85 3.01
C LEU A 151 2.79 -2.78 3.32
N PRO A 152 2.26 -2.76 4.56
CA PRO A 152 1.28 -1.76 4.96
C PRO A 152 1.78 -0.34 4.67
N VAL A 153 0.99 0.42 3.94
CA VAL A 153 1.34 1.79 3.54
C VAL A 153 1.48 2.69 4.75
N GLU A 154 0.74 2.42 5.82
CA GLU A 154 0.81 3.12 7.09
C GLU A 154 2.21 3.06 7.71
N ASP A 155 2.83 1.88 7.72
CA ASP A 155 4.18 1.69 8.28
C ASP A 155 5.24 2.36 7.39
N THR A 156 5.05 2.29 6.08
CA THR A 156 5.89 2.96 5.09
C THR A 156 5.85 4.47 5.29
N MET A 157 4.67 5.05 5.38
CA MET A 157 4.49 6.49 5.58
C MET A 157 4.93 6.95 6.96
N ARG A 158 4.73 6.13 8.01
CA ARG A 158 5.28 6.41 9.34
C ARG A 158 6.80 6.56 9.30
N SER A 159 7.49 5.65 8.61
CA SER A 159 8.96 5.71 8.46
C SER A 159 9.39 6.99 7.73
N PHE A 160 8.64 7.40 6.71
CA PHE A 160 8.87 8.63 5.97
C PHE A 160 8.73 9.89 6.84
N PHE A 161 7.68 9.98 7.66
CA PHE A 161 7.47 11.13 8.55
C PHE A 161 8.47 11.22 9.70
N LEU A 162 9.05 10.10 10.14
CA LEU A 162 10.08 10.08 11.18
C LEU A 162 11.41 10.61 10.68
N ASP A 163 11.80 10.29 9.44
CA ASP A 163 13.08 10.71 8.86
C ASP A 163 12.91 11.01 7.35
N PRO A 164 12.29 12.15 6.98
CA PRO A 164 12.05 12.50 5.58
C PRO A 164 13.33 12.68 4.77
N GLU A 165 14.39 13.21 5.40
CA GLU A 165 15.66 13.55 4.71
C GLU A 165 16.37 12.32 4.13
N LYS A 166 16.10 11.15 4.71
CA LYS A 166 16.63 9.88 4.22
C LYS A 166 16.09 9.51 2.83
N PHE A 167 14.88 9.96 2.49
CA PHE A 167 14.15 9.53 1.30
C PHE A 167 14.02 10.63 0.23
N ILE A 168 14.22 11.90 0.62
CA ILE A 168 14.12 13.08 -0.25
C ILE A 168 15.55 13.58 -0.51
N LYS A 169 16.22 12.92 -1.43
CA LYS A 169 17.46 13.43 -2.04
C LYS A 169 17.28 13.48 -3.53
#